data_9b8695960ad1dbff2d1694d00e3805dc
#
_entry.id   9b8695960ad1dbff2d1694d00e3805dc
#
_cell.length_a   1.000
_cell.length_b   1.000
_cell.length_c   1.000
_cell.angle_alpha   90.00
_cell.angle_beta   90.00
_cell.angle_gamma   90.00
#
_symmetry.space_group_name_H-M   'P 1'
#
loop_
_entity.id
_entity.type
_entity.pdbx_description
1 polymer ?
#
loop_
_entity_poly.entity_id
_entity_poly.type
_entity_poly.pdbx_seq_one_letter_code
_entity_poly.pdbx_strand_id
1 'polypeptide(L)'
;MINSVNILDHISLTVSDMDRSLAFYCDLLGMKEVERHRLEGETISKMCGKPEVVMQVIRLEAPDTPGIELDLQQYVVPEGSVSTAQLGDVAHSHFCFRVPDVWASYNELKSKGVEFISEPVSFDLGWAIVHVVFFKDPDGFVLELVQEPYEMKDKSD
;
A
#
# COMPACT_ATOMS: atom_id res chain seq x y z
N MET A 1 -14.27 -26.26 -8.08
CA MET A 1 -13.30 -25.45 -7.29
C MET A 1 -11.93 -25.61 -7.92
N ILE A 2 -11.20 -24.53 -8.13
CA ILE A 2 -9.80 -24.58 -8.53
C ILE A 2 -9.00 -25.00 -7.29
N ASN A 3 -8.40 -26.20 -7.32
CA ASN A 3 -7.68 -26.75 -6.16
C ASN A 3 -6.26 -26.18 -5.96
N SER A 4 -5.93 -25.07 -6.60
CA SER A 4 -4.55 -24.58 -6.74
C SER A 4 -4.30 -23.14 -6.28
N VAL A 5 -5.30 -22.42 -5.77
CA VAL A 5 -5.10 -21.07 -5.22
C VAL A 5 -5.03 -21.17 -3.70
N ASN A 6 -3.82 -21.20 -3.14
CA ASN A 6 -3.61 -21.51 -1.73
C ASN A 6 -2.98 -20.36 -0.94
N ILE A 7 -2.27 -19.43 -1.60
CA ILE A 7 -1.46 -18.40 -0.94
C ILE A 7 -1.63 -17.11 -1.71
N LEU A 8 -1.80 -15.99 -1.00
CA LEU A 8 -1.61 -14.65 -1.56
C LEU A 8 -0.11 -14.40 -1.58
N ASP A 9 0.47 -14.27 -2.78
CA ASP A 9 1.91 -14.11 -2.97
C ASP A 9 2.32 -12.64 -2.76
N HIS A 10 1.78 -11.76 -3.58
CA HIS A 10 2.08 -10.33 -3.49
C HIS A 10 0.87 -9.47 -3.85
N ILE A 11 0.97 -8.19 -3.56
CA ILE A 11 0.05 -7.14 -4.01
C ILE A 11 0.87 -6.19 -4.87
N SER A 12 0.34 -5.79 -6.04
CA SER A 12 1.03 -4.86 -6.92
C SER A 12 0.36 -3.50 -6.93
N LEU A 13 1.17 -2.46 -6.91
CA LEU A 13 0.78 -1.06 -7.04
C LEU A 13 1.50 -0.43 -8.22
N THR A 14 0.73 0.11 -9.16
CA THR A 14 1.32 0.88 -10.27
C THR A 14 1.59 2.31 -9.81
N VAL A 15 2.84 2.73 -9.97
CA VAL A 15 3.33 4.07 -9.59
C VAL A 15 3.78 4.86 -10.81
N SER A 16 3.66 6.18 -10.75
CA SER A 16 4.05 7.05 -11.86
C SER A 16 5.55 7.35 -11.88
N ASP A 17 6.19 7.37 -10.69
CA ASP A 17 7.62 7.65 -10.52
C ASP A 17 8.20 6.72 -9.45
N MET A 18 9.09 5.83 -9.87
CA MET A 18 9.66 4.79 -9.00
C MET A 18 10.53 5.38 -7.89
N ASP A 19 11.36 6.38 -8.19
CA ASP A 19 12.29 6.95 -7.19
C ASP A 19 11.51 7.71 -6.12
N ARG A 20 10.47 8.44 -6.51
CA ARG A 20 9.56 9.11 -5.57
C ARG A 20 8.81 8.12 -4.69
N SER A 21 8.35 7.03 -5.25
CA SER A 21 7.65 5.98 -4.50
C SER A 21 8.59 5.24 -3.56
N LEU A 22 9.83 4.94 -3.96
CA LEU A 22 10.82 4.35 -3.07
C LEU A 22 11.16 5.26 -1.89
N ALA A 23 11.34 6.56 -2.11
CA ALA A 23 11.55 7.51 -1.03
C ALA A 23 10.38 7.50 -0.03
N PHE A 24 9.15 7.32 -0.52
CA PHE A 24 7.98 7.22 0.35
C PHE A 24 7.90 5.86 1.08
N TYR A 25 7.91 4.76 0.36
CA TYR A 25 7.71 3.44 0.95
C TYR A 25 8.93 2.94 1.74
N CYS A 26 10.15 3.21 1.28
CA CYS A 26 11.37 2.74 1.95
C CYS A 26 11.89 3.76 2.97
N ASP A 27 12.14 5.03 2.57
CA ASP A 27 12.81 5.98 3.44
C ASP A 27 11.85 6.53 4.51
N LEU A 28 10.55 6.66 4.19
CA LEU A 28 9.57 7.21 5.09
C LEU A 28 8.80 6.14 5.87
N LEU A 29 8.29 5.09 5.21
CA LEU A 29 7.51 4.02 5.86
C LEU A 29 8.37 2.84 6.34
N GLY A 30 9.67 2.79 5.99
CA GLY A 30 10.62 1.79 6.47
C GLY A 30 10.54 0.43 5.80
N MET A 31 9.86 0.30 4.66
CA MET A 31 9.87 -0.92 3.87
C MET A 31 11.26 -1.17 3.27
N LYS A 32 11.57 -2.41 2.97
CA LYS A 32 12.87 -2.80 2.40
C LYS A 32 12.72 -3.29 0.98
N GLU A 33 13.54 -2.77 0.08
CA GLU A 33 13.69 -3.35 -1.26
C GLU A 33 14.38 -4.71 -1.15
N VAL A 34 13.75 -5.75 -1.71
CA VAL A 34 14.28 -7.12 -1.72
C VAL A 34 14.62 -7.61 -3.11
N GLU A 35 13.96 -7.06 -4.14
CA GLU A 35 14.17 -7.48 -5.51
C GLU A 35 13.84 -6.36 -6.50
N ARG A 36 14.58 -6.31 -7.64
CA ARG A 36 14.36 -5.31 -8.69
C ARG A 36 14.49 -5.95 -10.07
N HIS A 37 13.50 -5.68 -10.92
CA HIS A 37 13.47 -6.17 -12.29
C HIS A 37 13.15 -5.05 -13.29
N ARG A 38 13.68 -5.20 -14.50
CA ARG A 38 13.20 -4.54 -15.70
C ARG A 38 12.65 -5.61 -16.64
N LEU A 39 11.38 -5.52 -16.94
CA LEU A 39 10.67 -6.46 -17.80
C LEU A 39 10.34 -5.78 -19.13
N GLU A 40 10.72 -6.41 -20.23
CA GLU A 40 10.47 -5.90 -21.58
C GLU A 40 10.35 -7.03 -22.61
N GLY A 41 9.80 -6.71 -23.78
CA GLY A 41 9.66 -7.63 -24.90
C GLY A 41 8.32 -8.37 -24.95
N GLU A 42 8.28 -9.44 -25.76
CA GLU A 42 7.03 -10.10 -26.14
C GLU A 42 6.30 -10.74 -24.96
N THR A 43 7.04 -11.35 -24.02
CA THR A 43 6.43 -12.09 -22.91
C THR A 43 5.65 -11.17 -21.97
N ILE A 44 6.22 -10.07 -21.54
CA ILE A 44 5.53 -9.12 -20.66
C ILE A 44 4.40 -8.40 -21.41
N SER A 45 4.60 -8.07 -22.68
CA SER A 45 3.58 -7.44 -23.52
C SER A 45 2.35 -8.32 -23.67
N LYS A 46 2.55 -9.63 -23.89
CA LYS A 46 1.48 -10.62 -23.95
C LYS A 46 0.76 -10.76 -22.60
N MET A 47 1.51 -10.82 -21.51
CA MET A 47 0.94 -10.91 -20.16
C MET A 47 0.05 -9.71 -19.84
N CYS A 48 0.50 -8.49 -20.19
CA CYS A 48 -0.25 -7.26 -19.97
C CYS A 48 -1.35 -6.98 -21.00
N GLY A 49 -1.46 -7.79 -22.07
CA GLY A 49 -2.40 -7.56 -23.17
C GLY A 49 -2.16 -6.26 -23.94
N LYS A 50 -0.91 -5.82 -24.03
CA LYS A 50 -0.48 -4.58 -24.68
C LYS A 50 0.54 -4.87 -25.78
N PRO A 51 0.62 -4.05 -26.86
CA PRO A 51 1.51 -4.33 -27.99
C PRO A 51 2.99 -4.21 -27.66
N GLU A 52 3.33 -3.35 -26.76
CA GLU A 52 4.71 -3.11 -26.30
C GLU A 52 4.69 -2.72 -24.83
N VAL A 53 5.44 -3.42 -23.99
CA VAL A 53 5.57 -3.09 -22.58
C VAL A 53 7.04 -3.06 -22.18
N VAL A 54 7.41 -1.96 -21.51
CA VAL A 54 8.63 -1.84 -20.72
C VAL A 54 8.20 -1.43 -19.32
N MET A 55 8.53 -2.24 -18.34
CA MET A 55 8.11 -2.03 -16.95
C MET A 55 9.28 -2.23 -15.98
N GLN A 56 9.39 -1.37 -14.99
CA GLN A 56 10.21 -1.60 -13.81
C GLN A 56 9.33 -2.19 -12.72
N VAL A 57 9.85 -3.19 -12.01
CA VAL A 57 9.20 -3.80 -10.85
C VAL A 57 10.19 -3.83 -9.70
N ILE A 58 9.78 -3.31 -8.56
CA ILE A 58 10.57 -3.35 -7.33
C ILE A 58 9.71 -3.97 -6.25
N ARG A 59 10.20 -5.07 -5.69
CA ARG A 59 9.57 -5.79 -4.61
C ARG A 59 10.01 -5.23 -3.27
N LEU A 60 9.04 -4.91 -2.44
CA LEU A 60 9.23 -4.38 -1.10
C LEU A 60 8.67 -5.36 -0.06
N GLU A 61 9.35 -5.45 1.07
CA GLU A 61 8.92 -6.22 2.23
C GLU A 61 8.79 -5.30 3.45
N ALA A 62 7.71 -5.47 4.22
CA ALA A 62 7.57 -4.78 5.49
C ALA A 62 8.43 -5.49 6.56
N PRO A 63 9.16 -4.74 7.42
CA PRO A 63 10.18 -5.32 8.32
C PRO A 63 9.65 -6.43 9.24
N ASP A 64 8.41 -6.33 9.68
CA ASP A 64 7.82 -7.20 10.69
C ASP A 64 6.63 -8.03 10.17
N THR A 65 6.45 -8.11 8.85
CA THR A 65 5.34 -8.85 8.23
C THR A 65 5.88 -9.81 7.17
N PRO A 66 6.47 -10.92 7.54
CA PRO A 66 6.94 -11.91 6.56
C PRO A 66 5.75 -12.50 5.78
N GLY A 67 5.90 -12.60 4.46
CA GLY A 67 4.99 -13.31 3.57
C GLY A 67 3.92 -12.47 2.89
N ILE A 68 3.89 -11.13 3.06
CA ILE A 68 3.14 -10.22 2.20
C ILE A 68 4.11 -9.24 1.58
N GLU A 69 4.25 -9.30 0.27
CA GLU A 69 5.14 -8.46 -0.51
C GLU A 69 4.35 -7.42 -1.28
N LEU A 70 4.91 -6.22 -1.41
CA LEU A 70 4.38 -5.14 -2.22
C LEU A 70 5.27 -4.94 -3.44
N ASP A 71 4.75 -5.22 -4.63
CA ASP A 71 5.43 -4.93 -5.88
C ASP A 71 5.05 -3.53 -6.38
N LEU A 72 5.99 -2.59 -6.35
CA LEU A 72 5.86 -1.33 -7.05
C LEU A 72 6.15 -1.54 -8.54
N GLN A 73 5.22 -1.13 -9.41
CA GLN A 73 5.32 -1.31 -10.86
C GLN A 73 5.25 0.04 -11.56
N GLN A 74 6.29 0.42 -12.28
CA GLN A 74 6.26 1.60 -13.15
C GLN A 74 6.25 1.17 -14.60
N TYR A 75 5.18 1.50 -15.32
CA TYR A 75 5.12 1.36 -16.77
C TYR A 75 5.89 2.49 -17.44
N VAL A 76 6.99 2.13 -18.10
CA VAL A 76 7.82 3.08 -18.87
C VAL A 76 7.29 3.20 -20.29
N VAL A 77 6.81 2.07 -20.86
CA VAL A 77 6.17 2.00 -22.18
C VAL A 77 5.00 1.02 -22.11
N PRO A 78 3.77 1.43 -22.46
CA PRO A 78 3.34 2.82 -22.52
C PRO A 78 3.36 3.42 -21.11
N GLU A 79 3.62 4.72 -21.03
CA GLU A 79 3.54 5.43 -19.75
C GLU A 79 2.14 5.27 -19.13
N GLY A 80 2.10 4.97 -17.83
CA GLY A 80 0.87 4.84 -17.08
C GLY A 80 0.17 6.19 -16.90
N SER A 81 -1.16 6.19 -16.89
CA SER A 81 -1.93 7.37 -16.51
C SER A 81 -2.27 7.33 -15.02
N VAL A 82 -2.25 8.49 -14.38
CA VAL A 82 -2.71 8.61 -12.98
C VAL A 82 -4.20 8.33 -12.90
N SER A 83 -4.60 7.48 -11.95
CA SER A 83 -6.01 7.19 -11.69
C SER A 83 -6.73 8.41 -11.12
N THR A 84 -7.98 8.59 -11.53
CA THR A 84 -8.90 9.59 -10.93
C THR A 84 -9.88 8.95 -9.95
N ALA A 85 -9.76 7.65 -9.70
CA ALA A 85 -10.60 6.93 -8.74
C ALA A 85 -10.37 7.45 -7.33
N GLN A 86 -11.46 7.48 -6.55
CA GLN A 86 -11.45 7.99 -5.18
C GLN A 86 -11.81 6.90 -4.18
N LEU A 87 -11.55 7.15 -2.92
CA LEU A 87 -11.99 6.26 -1.84
C LEU A 87 -13.51 6.06 -1.91
N GLY A 88 -13.93 4.79 -1.99
CA GLY A 88 -15.32 4.38 -2.14
C GLY A 88 -15.72 3.99 -3.58
N ASP A 89 -14.89 4.29 -4.57
CA ASP A 89 -15.11 3.80 -5.93
C ASP A 89 -14.86 2.27 -6.00
N VAL A 90 -15.68 1.59 -6.82
CA VAL A 90 -15.51 0.14 -7.03
C VAL A 90 -14.16 -0.12 -7.69
N ALA A 91 -13.48 -1.16 -7.22
CA ALA A 91 -12.11 -1.53 -7.61
C ALA A 91 -11.01 -0.55 -7.13
N HIS A 92 -11.34 0.45 -6.31
CA HIS A 92 -10.36 1.23 -5.57
C HIS A 92 -10.17 0.62 -4.18
N SER A 93 -8.96 0.20 -3.87
CA SER A 93 -8.60 -0.45 -2.60
C SER A 93 -7.66 0.43 -1.78
N HIS A 94 -7.37 0.02 -0.55
CA HIS A 94 -6.33 0.58 0.28
C HIS A 94 -5.51 -0.54 0.94
N PHE A 95 -4.29 -0.23 1.36
CA PHE A 95 -3.47 -1.09 2.21
C PHE A 95 -3.44 -0.52 3.62
N CYS A 96 -3.42 -1.40 4.61
CA CYS A 96 -3.40 -1.00 6.02
C CYS A 96 -2.08 -1.42 6.67
N PHE A 97 -1.40 -0.46 7.31
CA PHE A 97 -0.22 -0.70 8.12
C PHE A 97 -0.55 -0.61 9.60
N ARG A 98 0.05 -1.48 10.41
CA ARG A 98 -0.09 -1.45 11.86
C ARG A 98 0.94 -0.53 12.47
N VAL A 99 0.52 0.25 13.45
CA VAL A 99 1.39 1.14 14.22
C VAL A 99 1.08 1.02 15.71
N PRO A 100 2.06 1.21 16.59
CA PRO A 100 1.82 1.14 18.03
C PRO A 100 1.03 2.34 18.58
N ASP A 101 1.09 3.49 17.90
CA ASP A 101 0.39 4.73 18.25
C ASP A 101 0.04 5.50 16.98
N VAL A 102 -1.26 5.54 16.65
CA VAL A 102 -1.74 6.18 15.42
C VAL A 102 -1.60 7.70 15.46
N TRP A 103 -1.76 8.35 16.63
CA TRP A 103 -1.61 9.81 16.77
C TRP A 103 -0.16 10.25 16.65
N ALA A 104 0.76 9.50 17.27
CA ALA A 104 2.19 9.76 17.14
C ALA A 104 2.63 9.59 15.68
N SER A 105 2.23 8.50 15.03
CA SER A 105 2.53 8.23 13.61
C SER A 105 1.91 9.27 12.67
N TYR A 106 0.66 9.67 12.90
CA TYR A 106 0.00 10.75 12.18
C TYR A 106 0.79 12.06 12.27
N ASN A 107 1.15 12.48 13.48
CA ASN A 107 1.87 13.73 13.69
C ASN A 107 3.26 13.71 13.02
N GLU A 108 3.97 12.59 13.13
CA GLU A 108 5.27 12.41 12.51
C GLU A 108 5.17 12.50 10.99
N LEU A 109 4.33 11.69 10.36
CA LEU A 109 4.17 11.66 8.91
C LEU A 109 3.63 12.98 8.36
N LYS A 110 2.70 13.63 9.07
CA LYS A 110 2.18 14.96 8.73
C LYS A 110 3.28 16.01 8.75
N SER A 111 4.19 15.96 9.72
CA SER A 111 5.34 16.88 9.80
C SER A 111 6.32 16.71 8.64
N LYS A 112 6.33 15.53 8.02
CA LYS A 112 7.13 15.19 6.82
C LYS A 112 6.37 15.44 5.50
N GLY A 113 5.19 16.05 5.55
CA GLY A 113 4.42 16.47 4.38
C GLY A 113 3.48 15.41 3.80
N VAL A 114 3.21 14.31 4.50
CA VAL A 114 2.23 13.30 4.06
C VAL A 114 0.82 13.89 4.10
N GLU A 115 0.06 13.68 3.04
CA GLU A 115 -1.35 14.10 2.93
C GLU A 115 -2.25 13.09 3.64
N PHE A 116 -3.03 13.56 4.60
CA PHE A 116 -4.04 12.78 5.30
C PHE A 116 -5.44 13.19 4.87
N ILE A 117 -6.37 12.23 4.84
CA ILE A 117 -7.79 12.49 4.51
C ILE A 117 -8.49 13.15 5.70
N SER A 118 -8.14 12.75 6.92
CA SER A 118 -8.67 13.30 8.18
C SER A 118 -7.61 13.25 9.28
N GLU A 119 -7.95 13.72 10.46
CA GLU A 119 -7.25 13.33 11.70
C GLU A 119 -7.63 11.90 12.08
N PRO A 120 -6.84 11.21 12.95
CA PRO A 120 -7.19 9.88 13.43
C PRO A 120 -8.57 9.85 14.07
N VAL A 121 -9.31 8.77 13.81
CA VAL A 121 -10.65 8.53 14.35
C VAL A 121 -10.70 7.22 15.10
N SER A 122 -11.69 7.08 15.98
CA SER A 122 -11.88 5.90 16.81
C SER A 122 -13.23 5.26 16.50
N PHE A 123 -13.23 3.97 16.23
CA PHE A 123 -14.43 3.17 16.05
C PHE A 123 -14.65 2.25 17.24
N ASP A 124 -15.85 2.30 17.81
CA ASP A 124 -16.30 1.35 18.79
C ASP A 124 -16.95 0.14 18.08
N LEU A 125 -16.25 -0.98 18.08
CA LEU A 125 -16.71 -2.21 17.45
C LEU A 125 -17.47 -3.14 18.44
N GLY A 126 -17.73 -2.64 19.68
CA GLY A 126 -18.41 -3.41 20.73
C GLY A 126 -17.45 -4.30 21.54
N TRP A 127 -16.47 -4.93 20.90
CA TRP A 127 -15.46 -5.77 21.55
C TRP A 127 -14.12 -5.04 21.76
N ALA A 128 -13.86 -3.98 20.96
CA ALA A 128 -12.68 -3.13 21.08
C ALA A 128 -12.95 -1.74 20.52
N ILE A 129 -12.14 -0.77 20.94
CA ILE A 129 -12.00 0.50 20.26
C ILE A 129 -10.80 0.39 19.30
N VAL A 130 -11.03 0.72 18.05
CA VAL A 130 -10.00 0.68 16.98
C VAL A 130 -9.74 2.08 16.50
N HIS A 131 -8.47 2.48 16.53
CA HIS A 131 -8.02 3.80 16.10
C HIS A 131 -7.35 3.71 14.74
N VAL A 132 -7.81 4.54 13.78
CA VAL A 132 -7.39 4.48 12.38
C VAL A 132 -7.26 5.87 11.77
N VAL A 133 -6.51 5.95 10.67
CA VAL A 133 -6.46 7.14 9.81
C VAL A 133 -6.11 6.75 8.38
N PHE A 134 -6.72 7.43 7.40
CA PHE A 134 -6.35 7.32 6.00
C PHE A 134 -5.40 8.42 5.58
N PHE A 135 -4.42 8.05 4.75
CA PHE A 135 -3.44 8.94 4.15
C PHE A 135 -3.16 8.53 2.70
N LYS A 136 -2.41 9.35 1.97
CA LYS A 136 -2.12 9.10 0.56
C LYS A 136 -0.64 8.90 0.32
N ASP A 137 -0.34 8.01 -0.61
CA ASP A 137 0.97 7.93 -1.22
C ASP A 137 1.19 9.10 -2.22
N PRO A 138 2.40 9.23 -2.81
CA PRO A 138 2.69 10.30 -3.77
C PRO A 138 1.83 10.31 -5.04
N ASP A 139 1.24 9.19 -5.42
CA ASP A 139 0.33 9.08 -6.56
C ASP A 139 -1.15 9.23 -6.19
N GLY A 140 -1.44 9.44 -4.90
CA GLY A 140 -2.79 9.59 -4.37
C GLY A 140 -3.47 8.27 -4.01
N PHE A 141 -2.76 7.14 -4.05
CA PHE A 141 -3.28 5.87 -3.58
C PHE A 141 -3.54 5.93 -2.07
N VAL A 142 -4.70 5.42 -1.65
CA VAL A 142 -5.10 5.49 -0.24
C VAL A 142 -4.44 4.39 0.56
N LEU A 143 -3.86 4.78 1.67
CA LEU A 143 -3.26 3.93 2.68
C LEU A 143 -3.95 4.16 4.03
N GLU A 144 -3.87 3.19 4.92
CA GLU A 144 -4.43 3.25 6.26
C GLU A 144 -3.35 2.98 7.31
N LEU A 145 -3.43 3.68 8.44
CA LEU A 145 -2.77 3.27 9.67
C LEU A 145 -3.85 2.75 10.63
N VAL A 146 -3.57 1.63 11.28
CA VAL A 146 -4.37 1.10 12.39
C VAL A 146 -3.48 0.90 13.60
N GLN A 147 -3.96 1.35 14.76
CA GLN A 147 -3.24 1.14 16.01
C GLN A 147 -3.39 -0.31 16.48
N GLU A 148 -2.29 -0.96 16.83
CA GLU A 148 -2.28 -2.26 17.47
C GLU A 148 -1.25 -2.26 18.63
N PRO A 149 -1.56 -2.82 19.83
CA PRO A 149 -2.79 -3.58 20.12
C PRO A 149 -4.06 -2.72 20.15
N TYR A 150 -5.19 -3.33 19.81
CA TYR A 150 -6.50 -2.70 19.95
C TYR A 150 -6.82 -2.47 21.43
N GLU A 151 -7.55 -1.39 21.71
CA GLU A 151 -8.09 -1.14 23.06
C GLU A 151 -9.28 -2.08 23.33
N MET A 152 -8.98 -3.23 23.97
CA MET A 152 -9.98 -4.27 24.24
C MET A 152 -10.96 -3.79 25.30
N LYS A 153 -12.26 -4.03 25.07
CA LYS A 153 -13.30 -3.79 26.08
C LYS A 153 -13.45 -5.00 27.00
N ASP A 154 -13.65 -4.73 28.26
CA ASP A 154 -13.99 -5.79 29.22
C ASP A 154 -15.33 -6.44 28.84
N LYS A 155 -15.36 -7.78 28.84
CA LYS A 155 -16.58 -8.56 28.54
C LYS A 155 -17.64 -8.51 29.63
N SER A 156 -17.64 -7.49 30.47
CA SER A 156 -18.56 -7.30 31.55
C SER A 156 -19.50 -6.14 31.31
N ASP A 157 -20.44 -6.37 30.35
CA ASP A 157 -21.78 -5.72 30.37
C ASP A 157 -22.72 -6.48 29.44
#